data_cff6e90dffb6779d10379caa767785db
#
_entry.id   cff6e90dffb6779d10379caa767785db
#
_cell.length_a   1.000
_cell.length_b   1.000
_cell.length_c   1.000
_cell.angle_alpha   90.00
_cell.angle_beta   90.00
_cell.angle_gamma   90.00
#
_symmetry.space_group_name_H-M   'P 1'
#
loop_
_entity.id
_entity.type
_entity.pdbx_description
1 polymer ?
#
loop_
_entity_poly.entity_id
_entity_poly.type
_entity_poly.pdbx_seq_one_letter_code
_entity_poly.pdbx_strand_id
1 'polypeptide(L)'
;MSRIGRMPIEIPAGVTVTYDNHHMNVKGPKGELSRDLHPDMIITVEGNTITVARPSEDKAHRSLHGLTRALVANMVTGVSEGFTKTLEINGVGYRAAKQGNKLVLTLGFSHPVEMEAPAGITIEVPAPNKIVVSGADKEVVGAVAADIRKWRKPEPYKGKGIRYEGEVVRRKAGKAGAKGK
;
A
#
# COMPACT_ATOMS: atom_id res chain seq x y z
N MET A 1 -13.02 -24.09 -3.73
CA MET A 1 -13.64 -22.92 -4.39
C MET A 1 -13.09 -21.63 -3.78
N SER A 2 -12.78 -20.61 -4.60
CA SER A 2 -12.28 -19.33 -4.08
C SER A 2 -13.43 -18.54 -3.43
N ARG A 3 -13.38 -18.32 -2.14
CA ARG A 3 -14.36 -17.45 -1.44
C ARG A 3 -14.24 -16.00 -1.94
N ILE A 4 -13.03 -15.52 -2.18
CA ILE A 4 -12.75 -14.13 -2.61
C ILE A 4 -13.20 -13.90 -4.05
N GLY A 5 -12.82 -14.78 -4.98
CA GLY A 5 -13.12 -14.62 -6.40
C GLY A 5 -14.61 -14.55 -6.73
N ARG A 6 -15.46 -15.21 -5.96
CA ARG A 6 -16.91 -15.25 -6.15
C ARG A 6 -17.65 -14.01 -5.66
N MET A 7 -17.03 -13.22 -4.78
CA MET A 7 -17.69 -12.07 -4.20
C MET A 7 -17.87 -10.98 -5.26
N PRO A 8 -19.08 -10.49 -5.50
CA PRO A 8 -19.29 -9.36 -6.39
C PRO A 8 -18.61 -8.11 -5.81
N ILE A 9 -18.27 -7.19 -6.70
CA ILE A 9 -17.69 -5.89 -6.33
C ILE A 9 -18.75 -4.84 -6.61
N GLU A 10 -19.15 -4.10 -5.59
CA GLU A 10 -20.06 -2.98 -5.75
C GLU A 10 -19.29 -1.75 -6.22
N ILE A 11 -19.86 -1.04 -7.20
CA ILE A 11 -19.31 0.20 -7.70
C ILE A 11 -19.98 1.34 -6.91
N PRO A 12 -19.24 2.10 -6.09
CA PRO A 12 -19.80 3.23 -5.34
C PRO A 12 -20.29 4.34 -6.26
N ALA A 13 -21.15 5.20 -5.75
CA ALA A 13 -21.58 6.40 -6.46
C ALA A 13 -20.37 7.30 -6.78
N GLY A 14 -20.31 7.82 -8.00
CA GLY A 14 -19.20 8.66 -8.47
C GLY A 14 -18.00 7.89 -9.03
N VAL A 15 -18.04 6.56 -9.05
CA VAL A 15 -17.03 5.73 -9.68
C VAL A 15 -17.53 5.22 -11.03
N THR A 16 -16.72 5.41 -12.07
CA THR A 16 -16.99 4.93 -13.42
C THR A 16 -16.00 3.83 -13.78
N VAL A 17 -16.52 2.69 -14.22
CA VAL A 17 -15.71 1.53 -14.62
C VAL A 17 -15.92 1.27 -16.10
N THR A 18 -14.80 1.17 -16.84
CA THR A 18 -14.78 0.78 -18.26
C THR A 18 -13.92 -0.46 -18.41
N TYR A 19 -14.43 -1.47 -19.09
CA TYR A 19 -13.69 -2.69 -19.38
C TYR A 19 -13.81 -3.04 -20.84
N ASP A 20 -12.71 -3.05 -21.56
CA ASP A 20 -12.63 -3.39 -22.97
C ASP A 20 -11.29 -4.06 -23.27
N ASN A 21 -11.34 -5.15 -24.08
CA ASN A 21 -10.16 -5.90 -24.52
C ASN A 21 -9.14 -6.19 -23.39
N HIS A 22 -9.62 -6.76 -22.28
CA HIS A 22 -8.83 -7.08 -21.07
C HIS A 22 -8.22 -5.91 -20.34
N HIS A 23 -8.48 -4.69 -20.80
CA HIS A 23 -8.05 -3.46 -20.15
C HIS A 23 -9.19 -2.86 -19.32
N MET A 24 -8.95 -2.68 -18.03
CA MET A 24 -9.88 -2.03 -17.12
C MET A 24 -9.40 -0.64 -16.75
N ASN A 25 -10.31 0.33 -16.87
CA ASN A 25 -10.11 1.69 -16.41
C ASN A 25 -11.17 2.01 -15.35
N VAL A 26 -10.72 2.51 -14.22
CA VAL A 26 -11.59 2.89 -13.10
C VAL A 26 -11.31 4.33 -12.74
N LYS A 27 -12.34 5.18 -12.79
CA LYS A 27 -12.24 6.59 -12.48
C LYS A 27 -13.17 6.95 -11.33
N GLY A 28 -12.67 7.70 -10.37
CA GLY A 28 -13.42 8.14 -9.21
C GLY A 28 -12.92 9.46 -8.64
N PRO A 29 -13.48 9.91 -7.51
CA PRO A 29 -13.16 11.21 -6.91
C PRO A 29 -11.71 11.32 -6.43
N LYS A 30 -11.04 10.20 -6.14
CA LYS A 30 -9.65 10.18 -5.67
C LYS A 30 -8.61 9.98 -6.77
N GLY A 31 -9.03 9.73 -7.99
CA GLY A 31 -8.15 9.55 -9.12
C GLY A 31 -8.64 8.57 -10.16
N GLU A 32 -7.77 8.19 -11.05
CA GLU A 32 -8.03 7.26 -12.14
C GLU A 32 -6.94 6.19 -12.16
N LEU A 33 -7.34 4.94 -12.25
CA LEU A 33 -6.45 3.79 -12.34
C LEU A 33 -6.80 2.95 -13.56
N SER A 34 -5.79 2.40 -14.21
CA SER A 34 -5.97 1.46 -15.31
C SER A 34 -5.03 0.27 -15.16
N ARG A 35 -5.48 -0.89 -15.61
CA ARG A 35 -4.70 -2.13 -15.55
C ARG A 35 -5.16 -3.11 -16.60
N ASP A 36 -4.21 -3.83 -17.16
CA ASP A 36 -4.49 -5.00 -17.98
C ASP A 36 -4.75 -6.21 -17.08
N LEU A 37 -5.87 -6.87 -17.29
CA LEU A 37 -6.28 -8.05 -16.53
C LEU A 37 -6.00 -9.32 -17.34
N HIS A 38 -5.85 -10.44 -16.66
CA HIS A 38 -5.53 -11.69 -17.32
C HIS A 38 -6.64 -12.09 -18.32
N PRO A 39 -6.29 -12.43 -19.57
CA PRO A 39 -7.27 -12.67 -20.63
C PRO A 39 -8.18 -13.89 -20.39
N ASP A 40 -7.74 -14.85 -19.57
CA ASP A 40 -8.54 -16.02 -19.25
C ASP A 40 -9.68 -15.72 -18.26
N MET A 41 -9.61 -14.61 -17.54
CA MET A 41 -10.65 -14.24 -16.59
C MET A 41 -11.83 -13.57 -17.30
N ILE A 42 -13.04 -13.97 -16.90
CA ILE A 42 -14.28 -13.45 -17.43
C ILE A 42 -14.79 -12.36 -16.49
N ILE A 43 -14.78 -11.13 -16.96
CA ILE A 43 -15.19 -9.97 -16.16
C ILE A 43 -16.48 -9.40 -16.77
N THR A 44 -17.50 -9.30 -15.94
CA THR A 44 -18.80 -8.75 -16.31
C THR A 44 -19.09 -7.53 -15.46
N VAL A 45 -19.39 -6.41 -16.11
CA VAL A 45 -19.82 -5.16 -15.47
C VAL A 45 -21.28 -4.95 -15.78
N GLU A 46 -22.13 -5.12 -14.78
CA GLU A 46 -23.59 -4.96 -14.91
C GLU A 46 -24.09 -3.95 -13.88
N GLY A 47 -24.63 -2.82 -14.36
CA GLY A 47 -25.11 -1.77 -13.48
C GLY A 47 -24.02 -1.28 -12.52
N ASN A 48 -24.24 -1.47 -11.23
CA ASN A 48 -23.30 -1.09 -10.17
C ASN A 48 -22.49 -2.26 -9.62
N THR A 49 -22.43 -3.38 -10.34
CA THR A 49 -21.76 -4.59 -9.85
C THR A 49 -20.77 -5.12 -10.88
N ILE A 50 -19.60 -5.51 -10.41
CA ILE A 50 -18.56 -6.20 -11.19
C ILE A 50 -18.46 -7.63 -10.67
N THR A 51 -18.53 -8.59 -11.57
CA THR A 51 -18.30 -10.01 -11.27
C THR A 51 -17.13 -10.55 -12.04
N VAL A 52 -16.32 -11.38 -11.39
CA VAL A 52 -15.18 -12.08 -11.99
C VAL A 52 -15.46 -13.57 -11.97
N ALA A 53 -15.37 -14.20 -13.12
CA ALA A 53 -15.53 -15.63 -13.27
C ALA A 53 -14.29 -16.27 -13.88
N ARG A 54 -14.14 -17.56 -13.68
CA ARG A 54 -13.06 -18.36 -14.27
C ARG A 54 -13.61 -19.40 -15.24
N PRO A 55 -12.87 -19.73 -16.32
CA PRO A 55 -13.35 -20.66 -17.34
C PRO A 55 -13.26 -22.12 -16.91
N SER A 56 -12.40 -22.47 -15.95
CA SER A 56 -12.20 -23.85 -15.50
C SER A 56 -11.85 -23.94 -14.02
N GLU A 57 -11.78 -25.14 -13.49
CA GLU A 57 -11.37 -25.44 -12.11
C GLU A 57 -9.86 -25.72 -11.98
N ASP A 58 -9.08 -25.46 -13.01
CA ASP A 58 -7.64 -25.64 -12.98
C ASP A 58 -6.99 -24.79 -11.88
N LYS A 59 -5.88 -25.29 -11.35
CA LYS A 59 -5.15 -24.61 -10.27
C LYS A 59 -4.75 -23.17 -10.64
N ALA A 60 -4.31 -22.98 -11.88
CA ALA A 60 -3.95 -21.64 -12.40
C ALA A 60 -5.17 -20.71 -12.42
N HIS A 61 -6.30 -21.15 -12.99
CA HIS A 61 -7.51 -20.35 -13.06
C HIS A 61 -8.11 -20.05 -11.68
N ARG A 62 -8.01 -20.98 -10.74
CA ARG A 62 -8.45 -20.74 -9.36
C ARG A 62 -7.62 -19.66 -8.66
N SER A 63 -6.30 -19.67 -8.88
CA SER A 63 -5.42 -18.64 -8.31
C SER A 63 -5.64 -17.26 -8.94
N LEU A 64 -5.75 -17.20 -10.26
CA LEU A 64 -6.02 -15.98 -11.00
C LEU A 64 -7.40 -15.37 -10.68
N HIS A 65 -8.40 -16.19 -10.40
CA HIS A 65 -9.74 -15.74 -10.04
C HIS A 65 -9.75 -14.86 -8.81
N GLY A 66 -9.15 -15.34 -7.71
CA GLY A 66 -9.03 -14.55 -6.48
C GLY A 66 -8.13 -13.31 -6.65
N LEU A 67 -7.00 -13.45 -7.36
CA LEU A 67 -6.09 -12.34 -7.63
C LEU A 67 -6.77 -11.23 -8.43
N THR A 68 -7.41 -11.58 -9.54
CA THR A 68 -8.08 -10.61 -10.43
C THR A 68 -9.19 -9.87 -9.68
N ARG A 69 -10.01 -10.60 -8.93
CA ARG A 69 -11.06 -9.97 -8.12
C ARG A 69 -10.47 -9.00 -7.10
N ALA A 70 -9.40 -9.37 -6.42
CA ALA A 70 -8.73 -8.51 -5.44
C ALA A 70 -8.13 -7.26 -6.09
N LEU A 71 -7.49 -7.39 -7.26
CA LEU A 71 -6.95 -6.25 -8.01
C LEU A 71 -8.05 -5.27 -8.43
N VAL A 72 -9.15 -5.77 -8.97
CA VAL A 72 -10.29 -4.93 -9.37
C VAL A 72 -10.91 -4.24 -8.14
N ALA A 73 -11.13 -4.96 -7.06
CA ALA A 73 -11.67 -4.39 -5.83
C ALA A 73 -10.76 -3.28 -5.26
N ASN A 74 -9.44 -3.47 -5.31
CA ASN A 74 -8.48 -2.46 -4.89
C ASN A 74 -8.51 -1.21 -5.78
N MET A 75 -8.70 -1.36 -7.08
CA MET A 75 -8.87 -0.23 -7.99
C MET A 75 -10.12 0.58 -7.64
N VAL A 76 -11.24 -0.08 -7.44
CA VAL A 76 -12.51 0.58 -7.08
C VAL A 76 -12.40 1.30 -5.74
N THR A 77 -11.88 0.65 -4.72
CA THR A 77 -11.67 1.24 -3.40
C THR A 77 -10.67 2.40 -3.46
N GLY A 78 -9.57 2.24 -4.21
CA GLY A 78 -8.54 3.26 -4.35
C GLY A 78 -9.03 4.56 -4.96
N VAL A 79 -9.85 4.49 -6.01
CA VAL A 79 -10.39 5.70 -6.66
C VAL A 79 -11.58 6.33 -5.90
N SER A 80 -12.24 5.58 -5.03
CA SER A 80 -13.35 6.07 -4.22
C SER A 80 -12.90 6.62 -2.86
N GLU A 81 -12.18 5.83 -2.09
CA GLU A 81 -11.76 6.14 -0.71
C GLU A 81 -10.27 6.47 -0.59
N GLY A 82 -9.45 5.91 -1.48
CA GLY A 82 -8.01 5.97 -1.42
C GLY A 82 -7.42 4.98 -0.41
N PHE A 83 -6.09 4.86 -0.45
CA PHE A 83 -5.32 4.07 0.50
C PHE A 83 -4.33 4.93 1.25
N THR A 84 -4.13 4.61 2.50
CA THR A 84 -3.23 5.34 3.40
C THR A 84 -2.35 4.35 4.17
N LYS A 85 -1.06 4.64 4.22
CA LYS A 85 -0.11 3.97 5.11
C LYS A 85 0.55 5.01 6.01
N THR A 86 0.51 4.77 7.29
CA THR A 86 1.14 5.63 8.29
C THR A 86 2.39 4.96 8.84
N LEU A 87 3.46 5.73 8.92
CA LEU A 87 4.75 5.32 9.46
C LEU A 87 5.07 6.12 10.71
N GLU A 88 5.68 5.47 11.68
CA GLU A 88 6.16 6.07 12.91
C GLU A 88 7.69 6.01 12.98
N ILE A 89 8.30 7.12 13.37
CA ILE A 89 9.73 7.22 13.57
C ILE A 89 10.04 7.20 15.07
N ASN A 90 10.83 6.22 15.48
CA ASN A 90 11.28 6.09 16.85
C ASN A 90 12.80 6.25 16.94
N GLY A 91 13.26 7.04 17.87
CA GLY A 91 14.67 7.22 18.14
C GLY A 91 15.05 8.69 18.37
N VAL A 92 15.94 8.91 19.33
CA VAL A 92 16.46 10.24 19.63
C VAL A 92 17.22 10.79 18.41
N GLY A 93 16.87 12.02 18.02
CA GLY A 93 17.46 12.68 16.86
C GLY A 93 16.93 12.26 15.50
N TYR A 94 16.00 11.29 15.45
CA TYR A 94 15.32 10.89 14.22
C TYR A 94 14.07 11.74 14.01
N ARG A 95 13.94 12.32 12.84
CA ARG A 95 12.79 13.16 12.50
C ARG A 95 12.52 13.18 11.00
N ALA A 96 11.30 13.52 10.65
CA ALA A 96 10.86 13.79 9.29
C ALA A 96 10.40 15.24 9.16
N ALA A 97 10.57 15.79 7.98
CA ALA A 97 10.02 17.09 7.59
C ALA A 97 9.58 17.01 6.12
N LYS A 98 8.62 17.85 5.77
CA LYS A 98 8.17 18.02 4.38
C LYS A 98 8.66 19.37 3.86
N GLN A 99 9.33 19.33 2.71
CA GLN A 99 9.77 20.55 2.01
C GLN A 99 9.21 20.52 0.57
N GLY A 100 8.13 21.25 0.33
CA GLY A 100 7.42 21.18 -0.95
C GLY A 100 6.90 19.76 -1.23
N ASN A 101 7.37 19.13 -2.30
CA ASN A 101 7.05 17.75 -2.64
C ASN A 101 8.06 16.72 -2.12
N LYS A 102 9.07 17.17 -1.38
CA LYS A 102 10.13 16.31 -0.87
C LYS A 102 9.89 15.95 0.59
N LEU A 103 10.09 14.69 0.91
CA LEU A 103 10.21 14.20 2.27
C LEU A 103 11.68 14.23 2.65
N VAL A 104 12.01 14.94 3.74
CA VAL A 104 13.37 15.02 4.28
C VAL A 104 13.43 14.26 5.59
N LEU A 105 14.30 13.26 5.65
CA LEU A 105 14.48 12.40 6.83
C LEU A 105 15.85 12.64 7.45
N THR A 106 15.88 12.88 8.75
CA THR A 106 17.11 12.90 9.55
C THR A 106 17.15 11.58 10.34
N LEU A 107 18.04 10.68 9.96
CA LEU A 107 18.07 9.30 10.47
C LEU A 107 19.45 8.90 11.02
N GLY A 108 20.23 9.88 11.47
CA GLY A 108 21.58 9.62 12.03
C GLY A 108 22.64 9.32 10.97
N PHE A 109 22.38 9.61 9.71
CA PHE A 109 23.39 9.63 8.66
C PHE A 109 24.14 10.97 8.64
N SER A 110 25.28 11.04 7.97
CA SER A 110 26.05 12.27 7.79
C SER A 110 25.33 13.33 6.95
N HIS A 111 24.32 12.93 6.21
CA HIS A 111 23.48 13.78 5.37
C HIS A 111 22.00 13.44 5.58
N PRO A 112 21.06 14.37 5.34
CA PRO A 112 19.64 14.06 5.32
C PRO A 112 19.29 13.18 4.11
N VAL A 113 18.25 12.36 4.26
CA VAL A 113 17.69 11.56 3.17
C VAL A 113 16.54 12.36 2.57
N GLU A 114 16.59 12.58 1.27
CA GLU A 114 15.52 13.25 0.51
C GLU A 114 14.82 12.27 -0.41
N MET A 115 13.49 12.28 -0.38
CA MET A 115 12.64 11.47 -1.26
C MET A 115 11.55 12.33 -1.87
N GLU A 116 11.33 12.17 -3.16
CA GLU A 116 10.20 12.80 -3.85
C GLU A 116 9.01 11.82 -3.91
N ALA A 117 7.80 12.36 -3.73
CA ALA A 117 6.60 11.57 -3.92
C ALA A 117 6.39 11.29 -5.42
N PRO A 118 6.19 10.02 -5.82
CA PRO A 118 5.82 9.69 -7.19
C PRO A 118 4.47 10.33 -7.58
N ALA A 119 4.19 10.36 -8.89
CA ALA A 119 2.91 10.83 -9.38
C ALA A 119 1.74 10.04 -8.74
N GLY A 120 0.72 10.75 -8.30
CA GLY A 120 -0.46 10.16 -7.65
C GLY A 120 -0.28 9.80 -6.17
N ILE A 121 0.89 10.05 -5.59
CA ILE A 121 1.17 9.81 -4.18
C ILE A 121 1.35 11.14 -3.44
N THR A 122 0.69 11.25 -2.31
CA THR A 122 0.85 12.36 -1.37
C THR A 122 1.55 11.88 -0.12
N ILE A 123 2.64 12.55 0.25
CA ILE A 123 3.35 12.29 1.51
C ILE A 123 3.13 13.49 2.42
N GLU A 124 2.64 13.24 3.63
CA GLU A 124 2.42 14.26 4.64
C GLU A 124 3.17 13.92 5.92
N VAL A 125 3.58 14.94 6.63
CA VAL A 125 4.30 14.85 7.91
C VAL A 125 3.53 15.65 8.94
N PRO A 126 2.49 15.08 9.55
CA PRO A 126 1.69 15.79 10.57
C PRO A 126 2.48 16.05 11.87
N ALA A 127 3.50 15.24 12.12
CA ALA A 127 4.40 15.41 13.25
C ALA A 127 5.83 14.96 12.86
N PRO A 128 6.88 15.43 13.53
CA PRO A 128 8.26 15.07 13.19
C PRO A 128 8.56 13.56 13.28
N ASN A 129 7.74 12.82 13.99
CA ASN A 129 7.85 11.37 14.17
C ASN A 129 6.77 10.57 13.42
N LYS A 130 5.99 11.20 12.57
CA LYS A 130 4.87 10.55 11.86
C LYS A 130 4.85 10.95 10.38
N ILE A 131 4.75 9.94 9.52
CA ILE A 131 4.66 10.12 8.07
C ILE A 131 3.39 9.43 7.59
N VAL A 132 2.62 10.11 6.76
CA VAL A 132 1.41 9.58 6.14
C VAL A 132 1.61 9.54 4.63
N VAL A 133 1.50 8.35 4.04
CA VAL A 133 1.57 8.12 2.59
C VAL A 133 0.19 7.75 2.11
N SER A 134 -0.35 8.50 1.16
CA SER A 134 -1.69 8.28 0.61
C SER A 134 -1.72 8.34 -0.92
N GLY A 135 -2.66 7.65 -1.51
CA GLY A 135 -2.87 7.61 -2.95
C GLY A 135 -3.98 6.66 -3.36
N ALA A 136 -4.31 6.66 -4.63
CA ALA A 136 -5.34 5.80 -5.19
C ALA A 136 -4.84 4.37 -5.45
N ASP A 137 -3.57 4.21 -5.82
CA ASP A 137 -2.98 2.90 -6.11
C ASP A 137 -2.37 2.27 -4.86
N LYS A 138 -3.00 1.19 -4.38
CA LYS A 138 -2.55 0.44 -3.20
C LYS A 138 -1.11 -0.05 -3.32
N GLU A 139 -0.70 -0.51 -4.51
CA GLU A 139 0.63 -1.04 -4.76
C GLU A 139 1.69 0.06 -4.63
N VAL A 140 1.45 1.21 -5.24
CA VAL A 140 2.38 2.35 -5.18
C VAL A 140 2.46 2.94 -3.78
N VAL A 141 1.33 3.09 -3.08
CA VAL A 141 1.30 3.52 -1.67
C VAL A 141 2.13 2.58 -0.80
N GLY A 142 1.94 1.27 -0.96
CA GLY A 142 2.70 0.27 -0.22
C GLY A 142 4.19 0.27 -0.54
N ALA A 143 4.56 0.42 -1.82
CA ALA A 143 5.94 0.49 -2.25
C ALA A 143 6.66 1.72 -1.68
N VAL A 144 6.05 2.90 -1.79
CA VAL A 144 6.62 4.15 -1.23
C VAL A 144 6.80 4.05 0.28
N ALA A 145 5.80 3.54 1.00
CA ALA A 145 5.91 3.34 2.44
C ALA A 145 7.03 2.35 2.82
N ALA A 146 7.18 1.27 2.06
CA ALA A 146 8.26 0.31 2.25
C ALA A 146 9.65 0.91 1.97
N ASP A 147 9.77 1.73 0.94
CA ASP A 147 11.03 2.41 0.62
C ASP A 147 11.44 3.41 1.71
N ILE A 148 10.49 4.16 2.26
CA ILE A 148 10.74 5.03 3.42
C ILE A 148 11.24 4.21 4.61
N ARG A 149 10.54 3.12 4.94
CA ARG A 149 10.91 2.25 6.06
C ARG A 149 12.27 1.58 5.87
N LYS A 150 12.65 1.29 4.63
CA LYS A 150 13.92 0.63 4.28
C LYS A 150 15.15 1.43 4.71
N TRP A 151 15.07 2.77 4.75
CA TRP A 151 16.19 3.62 5.15
C TRP A 151 16.68 3.34 6.57
N ARG A 152 15.77 3.09 7.50
CA ARG A 152 16.09 2.68 8.88
C ARG A 152 14.99 1.77 9.42
N LYS A 153 15.09 0.49 9.14
CA LYS A 153 14.19 -0.51 9.74
C LYS A 153 14.34 -0.52 11.25
N PRO A 154 13.25 -0.84 12.01
CA PRO A 154 13.35 -0.92 13.48
C PRO A 154 14.38 -1.95 13.88
N GLU A 155 15.27 -1.59 14.78
CA GLU A 155 16.27 -2.50 15.30
C GLU A 155 15.66 -3.35 16.45
N PRO A 156 16.19 -4.57 16.68
CA PRO A 156 15.53 -5.54 17.55
C PRO A 156 15.72 -5.31 19.05
N TYR A 157 16.55 -4.36 19.48
CA TYR A 157 16.86 -4.16 20.90
C TYR A 157 16.04 -3.02 21.53
N LYS A 158 16.18 -1.82 21.02
CA LYS A 158 15.44 -0.63 21.51
C LYS A 158 14.27 -0.25 20.62
N GLY A 159 14.15 -0.82 19.42
CA GLY A 159 13.10 -0.50 18.45
C GLY A 159 13.32 0.81 17.71
N LYS A 160 14.56 1.33 17.70
CA LYS A 160 14.90 2.55 16.99
C LYS A 160 14.84 2.34 15.48
N GLY A 161 14.11 3.22 14.79
CA GLY A 161 13.92 3.15 13.34
C GLY A 161 12.52 3.57 12.91
N ILE A 162 12.20 3.31 11.65
CA ILE A 162 10.91 3.59 11.05
C ILE A 162 10.10 2.30 11.00
N ARG A 163 8.89 2.33 11.56
CA ARG A 163 7.95 1.20 11.55
C ARG A 163 6.59 1.64 11.00
N TYR A 164 5.78 0.69 10.59
CA TYR A 164 4.38 0.96 10.31
C TYR A 164 3.62 1.25 11.61
N GLU A 165 2.61 2.10 11.54
CA GLU A 165 1.71 2.31 12.67
C GLU A 165 1.06 0.98 13.07
N GLY A 166 1.13 0.63 14.35
CA GLY A 166 0.63 -0.65 14.85
C GLY A 166 1.54 -1.86 14.60
N GLU A 167 2.70 -1.69 13.98
CA GLU A 167 3.66 -2.79 13.81
C GLU A 167 4.27 -3.18 15.16
N VAL A 168 4.17 -4.46 15.49
CA VAL A 168 4.82 -5.03 16.66
C VAL A 168 6.24 -5.46 16.30
N VAL A 169 7.21 -4.71 16.80
CA VAL A 169 8.63 -5.03 16.59
C VAL A 169 9.05 -6.11 17.59
N ARG A 170 9.42 -7.28 17.08
CA ARG A 170 9.97 -8.35 17.92
C ARG A 170 11.31 -7.90 18.49
N ARG A 171 11.41 -7.86 19.81
CA ARG A 171 12.64 -7.46 20.51
C ARG A 171 13.45 -8.69 20.92
N LYS A 172 14.75 -8.56 20.84
CA LYS A 172 15.70 -9.54 21.38
C LYS A 172 16.19 -9.05 22.75
N ALA A 173 16.46 -9.98 23.65
CA ALA A 173 17.18 -9.68 24.86
C ALA A 173 18.62 -9.28 24.49
N GLY A 174 19.08 -8.13 25.00
CA GLY A 174 20.50 -7.75 24.90
C GLY A 174 21.40 -8.74 25.61
N LYS A 175 22.73 -8.58 25.46
CA LYS A 175 23.69 -9.35 26.25
C LYS A 175 23.40 -9.14 27.73
N ALA A 176 23.13 -10.21 28.48
CA ALA A 176 23.11 -10.15 29.93
C ALA A 176 24.49 -9.64 30.38
N GLY A 177 24.53 -8.50 31.07
CA GLY A 177 25.77 -8.03 31.66
C GLY A 177 26.38 -9.15 32.47
N ALA A 178 27.68 -9.44 32.27
CA ALA A 178 28.38 -10.36 33.13
C ALA A 178 28.16 -9.88 34.57
N LYS A 179 27.47 -10.67 35.38
CA LYS A 179 27.47 -10.48 36.83
C LYS A 179 28.93 -10.63 37.23
N GLY A 180 29.60 -9.52 37.44
CA GLY A 180 30.92 -9.54 38.06
C GLY A 180 30.82 -10.31 39.36
N LYS A 181 31.72 -11.25 39.50
CA LYS A 181 32.02 -11.85 40.78
C LYS A 181 32.52 -10.79 41.74
#